data_fb9ba0ad18e0fa8690deb23fdc28c608
#
_entry.id   fb9ba0ad18e0fa8690deb23fdc28c608
#
_cell.length_a   1.000
_cell.length_b   1.000
_cell.length_c   1.000
_cell.angle_alpha   90.00
_cell.angle_beta   90.00
_cell.angle_gamma   90.00
#
_symmetry.space_group_name_H-M   'P 1'
#
loop_
_entity.id
_entity.type
_entity.pdbx_description
1 polymer ?
#
loop_
_entity_poly.entity_id
_entity_poly.type
_entity_poly.pdbx_seq_one_letter_code
_entity_poly.pdbx_strand_id
1 'polypeptide(L)'
;MLWGPSLRFNPAMKYSFRADGTGIHPESKTFSSGTVSAVWNRYTTVPDASDCVPEDRLFVTQQWDAFDQNAFAVPHEMANALWLNQPLFAARAENKLFQLKAAHKVGLSFPETFFSNDAEDVRDLIDRWGKVVLKTFIGHVWESRSTRETHRISVALLDQYTEINDRAVAICPSIYQRYIEKEFDIRVAVLGDQIFSAKILRNTGPTYMDWRPHILDEDVLVEEFTLPEAVEDQIHRFMREMGLSIGFIDLVMDLHGNVQFLEVNQQGQFLFVEEKLPQMPLLQAMTSLLLTGRSDYSVGDSKKVHFADYLQSKEFAELCEAPQRDVEIISYEA
;
A
#
# COMPACT_ATOMS: atom_id res chain seq x y z
N MET A 1 13.06 7.16 19.24
CA MET A 1 12.72 6.51 17.97
C MET A 1 14.00 5.92 17.41
N LEU A 2 14.01 4.63 17.13
CA LEU A 2 15.13 3.97 16.47
C LEU A 2 14.75 3.80 15.00
N TRP A 3 15.58 4.35 14.11
CA TRP A 3 15.47 4.07 12.69
C TRP A 3 16.24 2.80 12.40
N GLY A 4 15.57 1.78 11.89
CA GLY A 4 16.27 0.65 11.30
C GLY A 4 16.96 1.09 10.00
N PRO A 5 18.13 0.56 9.68
CA PRO A 5 18.79 0.88 8.42
C PRO A 5 17.89 0.44 7.27
N SER A 6 17.72 1.31 6.29
CA SER A 6 17.26 0.87 4.98
C SER A 6 18.34 -0.06 4.42
N LEU A 7 17.98 -1.27 4.02
CA LEU A 7 18.90 -2.22 3.40
C LEU A 7 19.65 -1.60 2.19
N ARG A 8 18.99 -0.66 1.51
CA ARG A 8 19.57 0.07 0.39
C ARG A 8 20.69 1.04 0.79
N PHE A 9 20.61 1.62 2.01
CA PHE A 9 21.53 2.67 2.45
C PHE A 9 22.52 2.21 3.51
N ASN A 10 22.23 1.08 4.14
CA ASN A 10 23.12 0.49 5.14
C ASN A 10 23.01 -1.03 5.14
N PRO A 11 23.82 -1.70 4.33
CA PRO A 11 23.80 -3.16 4.20
C PRO A 11 24.30 -3.90 5.45
N ALA A 12 24.78 -3.21 6.48
CA ALA A 12 25.28 -3.83 7.71
C ALA A 12 24.12 -4.29 8.64
N MET A 13 23.18 -5.06 8.12
CA MET A 13 22.11 -5.66 8.90
C MET A 13 22.52 -7.01 9.44
N LYS A 14 22.20 -7.28 10.72
CA LYS A 14 22.56 -8.51 11.36
C LYS A 14 21.41 -9.07 12.19
N TYR A 15 21.03 -10.30 11.89
CA TYR A 15 20.26 -11.13 12.79
C TYR A 15 21.20 -12.12 13.49
N SER A 16 21.18 -12.18 14.82
CA SER A 16 21.98 -13.13 15.56
C SER A 16 21.12 -13.89 16.58
N PHE A 17 21.24 -15.20 16.57
CA PHE A 17 20.64 -16.08 17.56
C PHE A 17 21.75 -16.58 18.49
N ARG A 18 21.53 -16.45 19.79
CA ARG A 18 22.45 -16.93 20.82
C ARG A 18 21.73 -17.90 21.75
N ALA A 19 22.49 -18.64 22.54
CA ALA A 19 21.92 -19.57 23.52
C ALA A 19 21.02 -18.89 24.57
N ASP A 20 21.19 -17.61 24.80
CA ASP A 20 20.45 -16.75 25.73
C ASP A 20 19.35 -15.91 25.06
N GLY A 21 19.12 -16.09 23.76
CA GLY A 21 18.08 -15.36 23.02
C GLY A 21 18.55 -14.73 21.74
N THR A 22 17.64 -13.98 21.13
CA THR A 22 17.83 -13.31 19.84
C THR A 22 18.28 -11.87 20.03
N GLY A 23 19.25 -11.44 19.23
CA GLY A 23 19.65 -10.05 19.17
C GLY A 23 19.43 -9.46 17.77
N ILE A 24 18.83 -8.27 17.69
CA ILE A 24 18.82 -7.46 16.48
C ILE A 24 19.75 -6.28 16.70
N HIS A 25 20.72 -6.14 15.82
CA HIS A 25 21.73 -5.06 15.89
C HIS A 25 21.59 -4.14 14.67
N PRO A 26 20.80 -3.05 14.73
CA PRO A 26 20.88 -2.02 13.73
C PRO A 26 22.14 -1.15 13.97
N GLU A 27 23.02 -1.09 12.99
CA GLU A 27 24.26 -0.32 12.95
C GLU A 27 25.17 -0.44 14.18
N SER A 28 25.11 0.46 15.13
CA SER A 28 25.99 0.50 16.29
C SER A 28 25.28 0.40 17.63
N LYS A 29 23.96 0.19 17.64
CA LYS A 29 23.15 0.13 18.85
C LYS A 29 22.44 -1.18 18.99
N THR A 30 22.66 -1.85 20.10
CA THR A 30 21.87 -2.99 20.55
C THR A 30 20.70 -2.47 21.36
N PHE A 31 19.48 -2.94 21.06
CA PHE A 31 18.32 -2.71 21.91
C PHE A 31 17.78 -4.05 22.43
N SER A 32 17.18 -4.01 23.59
CA SER A 32 16.50 -5.19 24.12
C SER A 32 15.09 -5.27 23.52
N SER A 33 14.70 -6.43 23.02
CA SER A 33 13.36 -6.70 22.50
C SER A 33 12.27 -6.37 23.52
N GLY A 34 12.53 -6.57 24.83
CA GLY A 34 11.59 -6.26 25.91
C GLY A 34 11.35 -4.76 26.15
N THR A 35 12.14 -3.87 25.55
CA THR A 35 11.95 -2.40 25.69
C THR A 35 11.25 -1.75 24.50
N VAL A 36 10.91 -2.53 23.47
CA VAL A 36 10.23 -2.03 22.27
C VAL A 36 8.72 -2.11 22.47
N SER A 37 8.04 -0.97 22.42
CA SER A 37 6.58 -0.88 22.55
C SER A 37 5.84 -0.96 21.20
N ALA A 38 6.45 -0.45 20.13
CA ALA A 38 5.88 -0.51 18.78
C ALA A 38 6.96 -0.64 17.70
N VAL A 39 6.62 -1.31 16.62
CA VAL A 39 7.46 -1.45 15.43
C VAL A 39 6.65 -1.03 14.19
N TRP A 40 7.10 -0.02 13.50
CA TRP A 40 6.56 0.33 12.19
C TRP A 40 7.39 -0.34 11.10
N ASN A 41 6.88 -1.45 10.60
CA ASN A 41 7.50 -2.19 9.51
C ASN A 41 7.11 -1.54 8.17
N ARG A 42 8.07 -0.89 7.53
CA ARG A 42 7.91 -0.28 6.20
C ARG A 42 8.64 -1.12 5.15
N TYR A 43 8.38 -0.82 3.87
CA TYR A 43 9.05 -1.50 2.77
C TYR A 43 10.57 -1.50 2.96
N THR A 44 11.13 -2.69 2.94
CA THR A 44 12.56 -2.88 2.77
C THR A 44 12.86 -2.86 1.27
N THR A 45 13.83 -2.07 0.86
CA THR A 45 14.31 -2.10 -0.51
C THR A 45 15.49 -3.05 -0.59
N VAL A 46 15.45 -3.99 -1.54
CA VAL A 46 16.62 -4.82 -1.86
C VAL A 46 17.76 -3.89 -2.27
N PRO A 47 19.00 -4.10 -1.77
CA PRO A 47 20.15 -3.31 -2.20
C PRO A 47 20.32 -3.36 -3.71
N ASP A 48 20.74 -2.23 -4.28
CA ASP A 48 21.08 -2.17 -5.69
C ASP A 48 22.29 -3.06 -5.99
N ALA A 49 22.11 -3.99 -6.91
CA ALA A 49 23.16 -4.90 -7.38
C ALA A 49 23.86 -4.39 -8.65
N SER A 50 23.67 -3.11 -9.03
CA SER A 50 24.25 -2.53 -10.24
C SER A 50 25.78 -2.57 -10.23
N ASP A 51 26.42 -2.44 -9.05
CA ASP A 51 27.87 -2.54 -8.87
C ASP A 51 28.42 -3.97 -9.00
N CYS A 52 27.54 -4.97 -9.03
CA CYS A 52 27.97 -6.36 -9.23
C CYS A 52 28.18 -6.66 -10.72
N VAL A 53 29.06 -7.62 -11.03
CA VAL A 53 29.14 -8.17 -12.39
C VAL A 53 27.78 -8.72 -12.81
N PRO A 54 27.38 -8.55 -14.08
CA PRO A 54 26.02 -8.89 -14.53
C PRO A 54 25.58 -10.32 -14.17
N GLU A 55 26.52 -11.26 -14.22
CA GLU A 55 26.29 -12.68 -13.95
C GLU A 55 25.90 -12.95 -12.48
N ASP A 56 26.36 -12.12 -11.53
CA ASP A 56 26.11 -12.27 -10.11
C ASP A 56 24.88 -11.51 -9.62
N ARG A 57 24.35 -10.57 -10.39
CA ARG A 57 23.24 -9.70 -9.95
C ARG A 57 22.03 -10.46 -9.48
N LEU A 58 21.60 -11.46 -10.24
CA LEU A 58 20.44 -12.29 -9.88
C LEU A 58 20.69 -13.03 -8.56
N PHE A 59 21.88 -13.64 -8.42
CA PHE A 59 22.27 -14.35 -7.19
C PHE A 59 22.26 -13.41 -5.98
N VAL A 60 22.88 -12.23 -6.10
CA VAL A 60 22.93 -11.23 -5.01
C VAL A 60 21.52 -10.78 -4.62
N THR A 61 20.65 -10.48 -5.60
CA THR A 61 19.25 -10.11 -5.34
C THR A 61 18.51 -11.21 -4.60
N GLN A 62 18.64 -12.48 -5.05
CA GLN A 62 18.01 -13.62 -4.40
C GLN A 62 18.53 -13.86 -2.97
N GLN A 63 19.83 -13.63 -2.72
CA GLN A 63 20.39 -13.73 -1.36
C GLN A 63 19.78 -12.68 -0.42
N TRP A 64 19.58 -11.44 -0.92
CA TRP A 64 18.93 -10.39 -0.14
C TRP A 64 17.46 -10.70 0.11
N ASP A 65 16.72 -11.19 -0.88
CA ASP A 65 15.32 -11.60 -0.70
C ASP A 65 15.19 -12.71 0.35
N ALA A 66 16.07 -13.71 0.30
CA ALA A 66 16.11 -14.79 1.27
C ALA A 66 16.52 -14.28 2.67
N PHE A 67 17.48 -13.36 2.74
CA PHE A 67 17.90 -12.76 4.00
C PHE A 67 16.78 -11.93 4.64
N ASP A 68 16.05 -11.14 3.85
CA ASP A 68 14.96 -10.30 4.34
C ASP A 68 13.79 -11.14 4.92
N GLN A 69 13.57 -12.35 4.40
CA GLN A 69 12.57 -13.27 4.94
C GLN A 69 12.84 -13.68 6.40
N ASN A 70 14.08 -13.52 6.90
CA ASN A 70 14.36 -13.75 8.32
C ASN A 70 13.63 -12.74 9.23
N ALA A 71 13.22 -11.59 8.69
CA ALA A 71 12.37 -10.63 9.41
C ALA A 71 11.04 -11.24 9.89
N PHE A 72 10.55 -12.33 9.25
CA PHE A 72 9.34 -13.04 9.67
C PHE A 72 9.44 -13.69 11.05
N ALA A 73 10.65 -13.99 11.51
CA ALA A 73 10.90 -14.55 12.85
C ALA A 73 10.96 -13.48 13.95
N VAL A 74 11.28 -12.21 13.59
CA VAL A 74 11.52 -11.14 14.55
C VAL A 74 10.32 -10.83 15.46
N PRO A 75 9.05 -10.86 15.00
CA PRO A 75 7.90 -10.64 15.88
C PRO A 75 7.79 -11.62 17.05
N HIS A 76 8.30 -12.84 16.91
CA HIS A 76 8.31 -13.81 18.02
C HIS A 76 9.18 -13.35 19.19
N GLU A 77 10.26 -12.61 18.90
CA GLU A 77 11.17 -12.06 19.90
C GLU A 77 10.66 -10.74 20.51
N MET A 78 9.68 -10.13 19.88
CA MET A 78 9.05 -8.84 20.26
C MET A 78 7.53 -9.02 20.42
N ALA A 79 7.10 -10.11 21.05
CA ALA A 79 5.69 -10.48 21.15
C ALA A 79 4.82 -9.42 21.88
N ASN A 80 5.43 -8.60 22.74
CA ASN A 80 4.75 -7.52 23.48
C ASN A 80 4.71 -6.19 22.72
N ALA A 81 5.41 -6.09 21.59
CA ALA A 81 5.40 -4.88 20.78
C ALA A 81 4.19 -4.87 19.83
N LEU A 82 3.57 -3.71 19.66
CA LEU A 82 2.59 -3.50 18.60
C LEU A 82 3.32 -3.43 17.25
N TRP A 83 2.92 -4.27 16.31
CA TRP A 83 3.48 -4.28 14.96
C TRP A 83 2.55 -3.60 13.95
N LEU A 84 3.08 -2.67 13.18
CA LEU A 84 2.40 -1.94 12.12
C LEU A 84 3.09 -2.20 10.75
N ASN A 85 2.92 -3.34 10.09
CA ASN A 85 2.28 -4.59 10.46
C ASN A 85 3.36 -5.67 10.70
N GLN A 86 3.00 -6.82 11.26
CA GLN A 86 3.94 -7.95 11.31
C GLN A 86 4.31 -8.41 9.88
N PRO A 87 5.58 -8.71 9.60
CA PRO A 87 6.04 -9.03 8.24
C PRO A 87 5.25 -10.13 7.54
N LEU A 88 4.90 -11.20 8.24
CA LEU A 88 4.12 -12.30 7.67
C LEU A 88 2.70 -11.86 7.26
N PHE A 89 2.01 -11.09 8.10
CA PHE A 89 0.68 -10.58 7.79
C PHE A 89 0.73 -9.47 6.73
N ALA A 90 1.79 -8.65 6.74
CA ALA A 90 2.05 -7.66 5.71
C ALA A 90 2.22 -8.34 4.33
N ALA A 91 3.07 -9.37 4.23
CA ALA A 91 3.25 -10.14 3.00
C ALA A 91 1.95 -10.82 2.53
N ARG A 92 1.17 -11.41 3.46
CA ARG A 92 -0.15 -11.98 3.15
C ARG A 92 -1.11 -10.93 2.61
N ALA A 93 -1.06 -9.72 3.14
CA ALA A 93 -1.94 -8.63 2.73
C ALA A 93 -1.66 -8.11 1.31
N GLU A 94 -0.48 -8.33 0.75
CA GLU A 94 -0.21 -8.00 -0.66
C GLU A 94 -0.94 -8.93 -1.63
N ASN A 95 -1.37 -10.12 -1.18
CA ASN A 95 -2.08 -11.08 -2.02
C ASN A 95 -3.56 -10.70 -2.18
N LYS A 96 -3.93 -10.27 -3.40
CA LYS A 96 -5.29 -9.80 -3.71
C LYS A 96 -6.36 -10.87 -3.51
N LEU A 97 -6.05 -12.14 -3.73
CA LEU A 97 -7.01 -13.23 -3.51
C LEU A 97 -7.29 -13.43 -2.01
N PHE A 98 -6.29 -13.30 -1.14
CA PHE A 98 -6.51 -13.32 0.30
C PHE A 98 -7.36 -12.14 0.76
N GLN A 99 -7.15 -10.95 0.20
CA GLN A 99 -7.97 -9.78 0.49
C GLN A 99 -9.45 -10.04 0.15
N LEU A 100 -9.75 -10.55 -1.05
CA LEU A 100 -11.13 -10.85 -1.48
C LEU A 100 -11.75 -11.95 -0.63
N LYS A 101 -11.01 -13.00 -0.26
CA LYS A 101 -11.51 -14.05 0.66
C LYS A 101 -11.84 -13.50 2.03
N ALA A 102 -11.00 -12.62 2.58
CA ALA A 102 -11.26 -11.97 3.86
C ALA A 102 -12.48 -11.03 3.78
N ALA A 103 -12.58 -10.23 2.72
CA ALA A 103 -13.72 -9.35 2.46
C ALA A 103 -15.03 -10.15 2.40
N HIS A 104 -15.06 -11.24 1.63
CA HIS A 104 -16.20 -12.13 1.55
C HIS A 104 -16.60 -12.72 2.91
N LYS A 105 -15.61 -13.20 3.67
CA LYS A 105 -15.84 -13.81 5.00
C LYS A 105 -16.50 -12.87 5.99
N VAL A 106 -16.19 -11.57 5.91
CA VAL A 106 -16.75 -10.55 6.82
C VAL A 106 -18.00 -9.87 6.25
N GLY A 107 -18.40 -10.19 5.01
CA GLY A 107 -19.59 -9.66 4.36
C GLY A 107 -19.38 -8.31 3.68
N LEU A 108 -18.13 -7.85 3.45
CA LEU A 108 -17.86 -6.70 2.60
C LEU A 108 -18.21 -7.05 1.14
N SER A 109 -19.01 -6.21 0.50
CA SER A 109 -19.32 -6.33 -0.93
C SER A 109 -18.09 -5.94 -1.74
N PHE A 110 -17.83 -6.63 -2.85
CA PHE A 110 -16.77 -6.31 -3.81
C PHE A 110 -17.18 -6.71 -5.21
N PRO A 111 -16.64 -6.06 -6.26
CA PRO A 111 -16.96 -6.43 -7.64
C PRO A 111 -16.41 -7.81 -7.98
N GLU A 112 -17.17 -8.54 -8.78
CA GLU A 112 -16.73 -9.85 -9.28
C GLU A 112 -15.37 -9.73 -9.96
N THR A 113 -14.42 -10.61 -9.61
CA THR A 113 -13.00 -10.47 -9.95
C THR A 113 -12.44 -11.80 -10.40
N PHE A 114 -11.71 -11.79 -11.52
CA PHE A 114 -11.01 -12.91 -12.11
C PHE A 114 -9.51 -12.64 -12.20
N PHE A 115 -8.73 -13.70 -12.08
CA PHE A 115 -7.29 -13.71 -12.28
C PHE A 115 -7.02 -14.67 -13.43
N SER A 116 -6.60 -14.15 -14.59
CA SER A 116 -6.42 -14.99 -15.77
C SER A 116 -5.26 -14.50 -16.64
N ASN A 117 -4.73 -15.41 -17.44
CA ASN A 117 -3.87 -15.17 -18.59
C ASN A 117 -4.44 -15.83 -19.85
N ASP A 118 -5.74 -16.07 -19.90
CA ASP A 118 -6.46 -16.59 -21.04
C ASP A 118 -7.29 -15.49 -21.71
N ALA A 119 -7.03 -15.24 -22.98
CA ALA A 119 -7.72 -14.21 -23.74
C ALA A 119 -9.20 -14.56 -24.02
N GLU A 120 -9.56 -15.85 -24.02
CA GLU A 120 -10.93 -16.30 -24.19
C GLU A 120 -11.75 -15.93 -22.94
N ASP A 121 -11.20 -16.19 -21.72
CA ASP A 121 -11.80 -15.70 -20.48
C ASP A 121 -12.06 -14.18 -20.52
N VAL A 122 -11.10 -13.41 -21.01
CA VAL A 122 -11.23 -11.94 -21.06
C VAL A 122 -12.37 -11.49 -21.98
N ARG A 123 -12.51 -12.13 -23.16
CA ARG A 123 -13.62 -11.85 -24.08
C ARG A 123 -14.96 -12.21 -23.47
N ASP A 124 -15.06 -13.39 -22.83
CA ASP A 124 -16.26 -13.83 -22.14
C ASP A 124 -16.68 -12.87 -21.00
N LEU A 125 -15.71 -12.31 -20.28
CA LEU A 125 -15.99 -11.30 -19.25
C LEU A 125 -16.50 -9.98 -19.86
N ILE A 126 -15.95 -9.54 -20.99
CA ILE A 126 -16.42 -8.36 -21.71
C ILE A 126 -17.85 -8.59 -22.21
N ASP A 127 -18.12 -9.74 -22.81
CA ASP A 127 -19.45 -10.08 -23.31
C ASP A 127 -20.50 -10.15 -22.19
N ARG A 128 -20.12 -10.66 -21.02
CA ARG A 128 -21.01 -10.80 -19.86
C ARG A 128 -21.26 -9.50 -19.12
N TRP A 129 -20.24 -8.65 -18.97
CA TRP A 129 -20.33 -7.45 -18.13
C TRP A 129 -20.39 -6.14 -18.92
N GLY A 130 -20.05 -6.17 -20.19
CA GLY A 130 -19.96 -4.99 -21.05
C GLY A 130 -18.71 -4.14 -20.82
N LYS A 131 -18.29 -3.96 -19.56
CA LYS A 131 -17.11 -3.21 -19.16
C LYS A 131 -16.33 -3.99 -18.10
N VAL A 132 -15.02 -4.11 -18.32
CA VAL A 132 -14.06 -4.82 -17.46
C VAL A 132 -12.93 -3.90 -17.09
N VAL A 133 -12.56 -3.86 -15.81
CA VAL A 133 -11.37 -3.16 -15.33
C VAL A 133 -10.21 -4.14 -15.35
N LEU A 134 -9.20 -3.88 -16.17
CA LEU A 134 -7.92 -4.56 -16.13
C LEU A 134 -7.04 -3.89 -15.09
N LYS A 135 -6.45 -4.68 -14.19
CA LYS A 135 -5.46 -4.24 -13.20
C LYS A 135 -4.23 -5.14 -13.28
N THR A 136 -3.06 -4.55 -13.14
CA THR A 136 -1.83 -5.30 -12.95
C THR A 136 -1.66 -5.65 -11.47
N PHE A 137 -0.98 -6.77 -11.17
CA PHE A 137 -0.60 -7.11 -9.79
C PHE A 137 0.39 -6.11 -9.21
N ILE A 138 1.31 -5.62 -10.05
CA ILE A 138 2.34 -4.64 -9.71
C ILE A 138 2.22 -3.52 -10.74
N GLY A 139 2.10 -2.28 -10.27
CA GLY A 139 2.15 -1.11 -11.15
C GLY A 139 3.52 -1.01 -11.81
N HIS A 140 3.56 -0.69 -13.09
CA HIS A 140 4.80 -0.54 -13.84
C HIS A 140 4.89 0.84 -14.48
N VAL A 141 6.07 1.44 -14.38
CA VAL A 141 6.40 2.73 -15.00
C VAL A 141 7.69 2.53 -15.80
N TRP A 142 7.69 2.94 -17.04
CA TRP A 142 8.88 2.88 -17.89
C TRP A 142 8.98 4.12 -18.79
N GLU A 143 10.18 4.44 -19.22
CA GLU A 143 10.44 5.46 -20.21
C GLU A 143 10.74 4.79 -21.56
N SER A 144 10.04 5.22 -22.62
CA SER A 144 10.34 4.79 -23.99
C SER A 144 11.67 5.40 -24.42
N ARG A 145 12.63 4.58 -24.83
CA ARG A 145 13.94 5.05 -25.34
C ARG A 145 13.82 5.89 -26.61
N SER A 146 12.83 5.60 -27.44
CA SER A 146 12.63 6.29 -28.72
C SER A 146 11.92 7.63 -28.58
N THR A 147 10.86 7.71 -27.74
CA THR A 147 10.03 8.92 -27.61
C THR A 147 10.39 9.76 -26.37
N ARG A 148 11.14 9.19 -25.40
CA ARG A 148 11.39 9.80 -24.08
C ARG A 148 10.10 10.05 -23.27
N GLU A 149 9.02 9.38 -23.64
CA GLU A 149 7.78 9.46 -22.93
C GLU A 149 7.75 8.45 -21.79
N THR A 150 7.26 8.90 -20.62
CA THR A 150 7.04 8.02 -19.48
C THR A 150 5.67 7.37 -19.63
N HIS A 151 5.66 6.05 -19.64
CA HIS A 151 4.45 5.26 -19.68
C HIS A 151 4.20 4.63 -18.31
N ARG A 152 2.93 4.56 -17.94
CA ARG A 152 2.49 3.90 -16.70
C ARG A 152 1.33 2.97 -17.02
N ILE A 153 1.39 1.75 -16.50
CA ILE A 153 0.28 0.83 -16.52
C ILE A 153 -0.09 0.43 -15.07
N SER A 154 -1.33 0.63 -14.71
CA SER A 154 -1.89 0.16 -13.44
C SER A 154 -3.34 -0.29 -13.60
N VAL A 155 -4.16 0.49 -14.28
CA VAL A 155 -5.59 0.26 -14.49
C VAL A 155 -5.95 0.65 -15.92
N ALA A 156 -6.76 -0.19 -16.60
CA ALA A 156 -7.33 0.12 -17.91
C ALA A 156 -8.79 -0.36 -17.97
N LEU A 157 -9.62 0.32 -18.76
CA LEU A 157 -10.99 -0.10 -19.03
C LEU A 157 -11.01 -0.86 -20.36
N LEU A 158 -11.56 -2.07 -20.34
CA LEU A 158 -11.81 -2.89 -21.51
C LEU A 158 -13.33 -2.94 -21.78
N ASP A 159 -13.69 -2.89 -23.03
CA ASP A 159 -15.08 -2.98 -23.49
C ASP A 159 -15.15 -3.68 -24.88
N GLN A 160 -16.34 -3.72 -25.46
CA GLN A 160 -16.59 -4.34 -26.77
C GLN A 160 -15.76 -3.76 -27.93
N TYR A 161 -15.14 -2.59 -27.77
CA TYR A 161 -14.31 -1.96 -28.78
C TYR A 161 -12.81 -2.19 -28.56
N THR A 162 -12.46 -2.85 -27.45
CA THR A 162 -11.07 -3.12 -27.08
C THR A 162 -10.55 -4.33 -27.84
N GLU A 163 -9.48 -4.16 -28.60
CA GLU A 163 -8.79 -5.29 -29.23
C GLU A 163 -8.01 -6.08 -28.19
N ILE A 164 -8.33 -7.36 -28.01
CA ILE A 164 -7.66 -8.25 -27.09
C ILE A 164 -6.54 -8.99 -27.81
N ASN A 165 -5.30 -8.70 -27.43
CA ASN A 165 -4.12 -9.38 -27.95
C ASN A 165 -3.84 -10.65 -27.16
N ASP A 166 -4.12 -11.82 -27.75
CA ASP A 166 -4.00 -13.13 -27.12
C ASP A 166 -2.61 -13.39 -26.54
N ARG A 167 -1.56 -13.01 -27.30
CA ARG A 167 -0.18 -13.19 -26.86
C ARG A 167 0.15 -12.31 -25.64
N ALA A 168 -0.30 -11.06 -25.64
CA ALA A 168 -0.06 -10.16 -24.52
C ALA A 168 -0.74 -10.67 -23.25
N VAL A 169 -1.99 -11.15 -23.34
CA VAL A 169 -2.71 -11.74 -22.23
C VAL A 169 -2.01 -12.99 -21.72
N ALA A 170 -1.61 -13.90 -22.64
CA ALA A 170 -0.99 -15.17 -22.26
C ALA A 170 0.35 -15.02 -21.51
N ILE A 171 1.15 -13.99 -21.83
CA ILE A 171 2.45 -13.76 -21.18
C ILE A 171 2.38 -12.89 -19.93
N CYS A 172 1.27 -12.16 -19.72
CA CYS A 172 1.13 -11.22 -18.60
C CYS A 172 -0.19 -11.47 -17.84
N PRO A 173 -0.21 -12.42 -16.88
CA PRO A 173 -1.38 -12.65 -16.04
C PRO A 173 -1.83 -11.35 -15.36
N SER A 174 -3.13 -11.11 -15.35
CA SER A 174 -3.71 -9.86 -14.84
C SER A 174 -4.98 -10.10 -14.03
N ILE A 175 -5.48 -9.05 -13.42
CA ILE A 175 -6.73 -9.02 -12.66
C ILE A 175 -7.79 -8.38 -13.55
N TYR A 176 -8.90 -9.07 -13.75
CA TYR A 176 -10.06 -8.60 -14.49
C TYR A 176 -11.22 -8.46 -13.54
N GLN A 177 -11.74 -7.25 -13.39
CA GLN A 177 -12.74 -6.93 -12.41
C GLN A 177 -13.95 -6.28 -13.10
N ARG A 178 -15.17 -6.66 -12.69
CA ARG A 178 -16.37 -6.01 -13.19
C ARG A 178 -16.32 -4.52 -12.89
N TYR A 179 -16.51 -3.67 -13.91
CA TYR A 179 -16.54 -2.22 -13.73
C TYR A 179 -17.76 -1.82 -12.89
N ILE A 180 -17.53 -0.93 -11.92
CA ILE A 180 -18.57 -0.31 -11.11
C ILE A 180 -18.71 1.15 -11.54
N GLU A 181 -19.92 1.53 -11.95
CA GLU A 181 -20.26 2.94 -12.08
C GLU A 181 -20.37 3.52 -10.67
N LYS A 182 -19.48 4.43 -10.34
CA LYS A 182 -19.33 4.94 -8.99
C LYS A 182 -19.71 6.42 -8.90
N GLU A 183 -20.25 6.79 -7.76
CA GLU A 183 -20.52 8.18 -7.39
C GLU A 183 -19.22 8.87 -6.91
N PHE A 184 -18.46 8.18 -6.04
CA PHE A 184 -17.17 8.64 -5.54
C PHE A 184 -16.31 7.46 -5.02
N ASP A 185 -15.02 7.71 -4.90
CA ASP A 185 -14.11 6.83 -4.20
C ASP A 185 -14.10 7.14 -2.70
N ILE A 186 -13.82 6.14 -1.87
CA ILE A 186 -13.67 6.31 -0.42
C ILE A 186 -12.28 5.80 -0.02
N ARG A 187 -11.48 6.67 0.56
CA ARG A 187 -10.21 6.32 1.19
C ARG A 187 -10.41 6.17 2.68
N VAL A 188 -10.10 4.99 3.22
CA VAL A 188 -10.20 4.69 4.64
C VAL A 188 -8.80 4.45 5.20
N ALA A 189 -8.44 5.17 6.26
CA ALA A 189 -7.24 4.91 7.03
C ALA A 189 -7.66 4.23 8.35
N VAL A 190 -7.23 2.99 8.53
CA VAL A 190 -7.38 2.25 9.79
C VAL A 190 -6.06 2.31 10.53
N LEU A 191 -6.06 2.92 11.70
CA LEU A 191 -4.88 3.11 12.54
C LEU A 191 -5.20 2.54 13.94
N GLY A 192 -4.79 1.30 14.22
CA GLY A 192 -5.27 0.57 15.39
C GLY A 192 -6.78 0.38 15.35
N ASP A 193 -7.46 0.82 16.42
CA ASP A 193 -8.93 0.74 16.53
C ASP A 193 -9.63 2.01 16.00
N GLN A 194 -8.87 3.01 15.51
CA GLN A 194 -9.43 4.23 14.94
C GLN A 194 -9.61 4.10 13.41
N ILE A 195 -10.76 4.55 12.91
CA ILE A 195 -11.07 4.63 11.48
C ILE A 195 -11.27 6.09 11.09
N PHE A 196 -10.59 6.48 10.02
CA PHE A 196 -10.74 7.78 9.39
C PHE A 196 -11.12 7.55 7.93
N SER A 197 -12.16 8.19 7.44
CA SER A 197 -12.62 8.01 6.08
C SER A 197 -12.91 9.32 5.38
N ALA A 198 -12.49 9.40 4.12
CA ALA A 198 -12.69 10.52 3.24
C ALA A 198 -13.22 10.06 1.90
N LYS A 199 -14.20 10.78 1.35
CA LYS A 199 -14.63 10.60 -0.04
C LYS A 199 -13.78 11.45 -0.97
N ILE A 200 -13.49 10.89 -2.12
CA ILE A 200 -12.70 11.52 -3.19
C ILE A 200 -13.59 11.56 -4.42
N LEU A 201 -13.84 12.75 -4.92
CA LEU A 201 -14.73 12.97 -6.05
C LEU A 201 -14.16 14.03 -7.00
N ARG A 202 -14.73 14.11 -8.18
CA ARG A 202 -14.40 15.14 -9.14
C ARG A 202 -15.44 16.23 -9.10
N ASN A 203 -15.01 17.51 -9.06
CA ASN A 203 -15.90 18.66 -9.00
C ASN A 203 -16.72 18.84 -10.28
N THR A 204 -16.14 18.47 -11.41
CA THR A 204 -16.79 18.64 -12.73
C THR A 204 -16.60 17.40 -13.59
N GLY A 205 -17.69 16.87 -14.15
CA GLY A 205 -17.65 15.69 -15.02
C GLY A 205 -17.66 14.35 -14.28
N PRO A 206 -17.47 13.23 -15.01
CA PRO A 206 -17.48 11.89 -14.42
C PRO A 206 -16.26 11.68 -13.52
N THR A 207 -16.42 10.85 -12.48
CA THR A 207 -15.34 10.42 -11.58
C THR A 207 -14.22 9.76 -12.36
N TYR A 208 -12.98 9.99 -11.92
CA TYR A 208 -11.83 9.27 -12.48
C TYR A 208 -11.97 7.77 -12.25
N MET A 209 -11.54 6.95 -13.20
CA MET A 209 -11.46 5.50 -13.01
C MET A 209 -10.48 5.14 -11.89
N ASP A 210 -9.32 5.80 -11.85
CA ASP A 210 -8.34 5.78 -10.77
C ASP A 210 -8.00 7.22 -10.39
N TRP A 211 -8.33 7.64 -9.17
CA TRP A 211 -8.08 9.00 -8.67
C TRP A 211 -6.61 9.26 -8.33
N ARG A 212 -5.82 8.22 -8.09
CA ARG A 212 -4.44 8.36 -7.57
C ARG A 212 -3.52 9.22 -8.42
N PRO A 213 -3.50 9.12 -9.77
CA PRO A 213 -2.71 10.01 -10.60
C PRO A 213 -3.18 11.47 -10.59
N HIS A 214 -4.42 11.71 -10.14
CA HIS A 214 -5.13 12.99 -10.23
C HIS A 214 -5.28 13.69 -8.88
N ILE A 215 -4.74 13.12 -7.80
CA ILE A 215 -4.95 13.66 -6.43
C ILE A 215 -4.47 15.10 -6.25
N LEU A 216 -3.54 15.54 -7.07
CA LEU A 216 -3.04 16.92 -7.08
C LEU A 216 -3.79 17.84 -8.03
N ASP A 217 -4.72 17.32 -8.85
CA ASP A 217 -5.52 18.13 -9.77
C ASP A 217 -6.48 19.02 -8.97
N GLU A 218 -6.69 20.25 -9.44
CA GLU A 218 -7.52 21.25 -8.75
C GLU A 218 -9.02 20.85 -8.70
N ASP A 219 -9.46 20.00 -9.62
CA ASP A 219 -10.85 19.53 -9.69
C ASP A 219 -11.12 18.30 -8.83
N VAL A 220 -10.10 17.74 -8.15
CA VAL A 220 -10.26 16.65 -7.19
C VAL A 220 -10.59 17.23 -5.81
N LEU A 221 -11.78 16.89 -5.34
CA LEU A 221 -12.25 17.23 -4.01
C LEU A 221 -12.07 16.04 -3.06
N VAL A 222 -11.59 16.35 -1.86
CA VAL A 222 -11.50 15.39 -0.75
C VAL A 222 -12.36 15.96 0.38
N GLU A 223 -13.31 15.17 0.87
CA GLU A 223 -14.21 15.58 1.94
C GLU A 223 -14.32 14.48 2.99
N GLU A 224 -14.56 14.86 4.25
CA GLU A 224 -14.84 13.85 5.29
C GLU A 224 -16.05 13.02 4.91
N PHE A 225 -15.97 11.74 5.21
CA PHE A 225 -17.06 10.82 4.97
C PHE A 225 -17.28 9.94 6.20
N THR A 226 -18.53 9.80 6.62
CA THR A 226 -18.89 8.88 7.70
C THR A 226 -19.35 7.57 7.06
N LEU A 227 -18.62 6.50 7.32
CA LEU A 227 -19.01 5.16 6.86
C LEU A 227 -20.34 4.74 7.52
N PRO A 228 -21.17 3.97 6.81
CA PRO A 228 -22.27 3.25 7.47
C PRO A 228 -21.73 2.33 8.58
N GLU A 229 -22.37 2.30 9.74
CA GLU A 229 -21.95 1.53 10.92
C GLU A 229 -21.65 0.04 10.58
N ALA A 230 -22.51 -0.58 9.75
CA ALA A 230 -22.30 -1.95 9.31
C ALA A 230 -21.01 -2.15 8.49
N VAL A 231 -20.61 -1.15 7.69
CA VAL A 231 -19.37 -1.19 6.91
C VAL A 231 -18.16 -1.00 7.81
N GLU A 232 -18.25 -0.09 8.79
CA GLU A 232 -17.21 0.12 9.80
C GLU A 232 -16.94 -1.15 10.60
N ASP A 233 -17.99 -1.82 11.07
CA ASP A 233 -17.89 -3.12 11.74
C ASP A 233 -17.27 -4.20 10.85
N GLN A 234 -17.62 -4.22 9.56
CA GLN A 234 -17.04 -5.13 8.58
C GLN A 234 -15.55 -4.86 8.38
N ILE A 235 -15.12 -3.59 8.33
CA ILE A 235 -13.73 -3.19 8.22
C ILE A 235 -12.93 -3.66 9.45
N HIS A 236 -13.43 -3.44 10.66
CA HIS A 236 -12.77 -3.94 11.87
C HIS A 236 -12.60 -5.46 11.85
N ARG A 237 -13.61 -6.20 11.42
CA ARG A 237 -13.52 -7.67 11.27
C ARG A 237 -12.53 -8.05 10.17
N PHE A 238 -12.51 -7.32 9.05
CA PHE A 238 -11.57 -7.52 7.96
C PHE A 238 -10.12 -7.33 8.43
N MET A 239 -9.81 -6.26 9.13
CA MET A 239 -8.47 -5.99 9.65
C MET A 239 -7.99 -7.10 10.59
N ARG A 240 -8.87 -7.58 11.48
CA ARG A 240 -8.58 -8.74 12.35
C ARG A 240 -8.34 -10.03 11.55
N GLU A 241 -9.17 -10.31 10.54
CA GLU A 241 -9.01 -11.49 9.68
C GLU A 241 -7.70 -11.46 8.89
N MET A 242 -7.28 -10.28 8.46
CA MET A 242 -6.00 -10.07 7.77
C MET A 242 -4.80 -10.04 8.72
N GLY A 243 -5.00 -9.84 10.01
CA GLY A 243 -3.93 -9.68 11.03
C GLY A 243 -3.22 -8.33 10.93
N LEU A 244 -3.94 -7.29 10.49
CA LEU A 244 -3.39 -5.96 10.28
C LEU A 244 -3.73 -5.02 11.42
N SER A 245 -2.72 -4.32 11.94
CA SER A 245 -2.88 -3.23 12.91
C SER A 245 -3.11 -1.88 12.24
N ILE A 246 -2.59 -1.70 11.02
CA ILE A 246 -2.89 -0.55 10.18
C ILE A 246 -3.22 -1.01 8.75
N GLY A 247 -4.05 -0.23 8.07
CA GLY A 247 -4.39 -0.48 6.68
C GLY A 247 -5.07 0.71 6.03
N PHE A 248 -4.83 0.87 4.74
CA PHE A 248 -5.40 1.95 3.94
C PHE A 248 -6.26 1.31 2.87
N ILE A 249 -7.59 1.38 3.08
CA ILE A 249 -8.57 0.66 2.29
C ILE A 249 -9.13 1.58 1.21
N ASP A 250 -9.19 1.08 0.00
CA ASP A 250 -9.88 1.72 -1.11
C ASP A 250 -11.25 1.08 -1.28
N LEU A 251 -12.30 1.89 -1.14
CA LEU A 251 -13.69 1.52 -1.39
C LEU A 251 -14.26 2.46 -2.46
N VAL A 252 -15.39 2.08 -3.01
CA VAL A 252 -16.19 2.97 -3.86
C VAL A 252 -17.65 2.97 -3.40
N MET A 253 -18.32 4.12 -3.57
CA MET A 253 -19.77 4.23 -3.50
C MET A 253 -20.32 4.03 -4.91
N ASP A 254 -21.17 3.02 -5.12
CA ASP A 254 -21.84 2.86 -6.40
C ASP A 254 -23.05 3.81 -6.53
N LEU A 255 -23.59 3.94 -7.74
CA LEU A 255 -24.77 4.81 -8.01
C LEU A 255 -26.06 4.39 -7.28
N HIS A 256 -26.05 3.23 -6.62
CA HIS A 256 -27.18 2.71 -5.83
C HIS A 256 -26.98 2.92 -4.32
N GLY A 257 -25.89 3.59 -3.92
CA GLY A 257 -25.56 3.84 -2.52
C GLY A 257 -24.94 2.65 -1.79
N ASN A 258 -24.42 1.64 -2.50
CA ASN A 258 -23.73 0.53 -1.89
C ASN A 258 -22.22 0.77 -1.87
N VAL A 259 -21.60 0.46 -0.73
CA VAL A 259 -20.15 0.49 -0.59
C VAL A 259 -19.55 -0.81 -1.13
N GLN A 260 -18.56 -0.70 -2.01
CA GLN A 260 -17.85 -1.82 -2.59
C GLN A 260 -16.36 -1.75 -2.22
N PHE A 261 -15.81 -2.86 -1.71
CA PHE A 261 -14.39 -2.99 -1.39
C PHE A 261 -13.57 -3.22 -2.66
N LEU A 262 -12.47 -2.51 -2.81
CA LEU A 262 -11.53 -2.71 -3.91
C LEU A 262 -10.24 -3.40 -3.45
N GLU A 263 -9.55 -2.82 -2.47
CA GLU A 263 -8.30 -3.35 -1.95
C GLU A 263 -7.92 -2.75 -0.59
N VAL A 264 -6.98 -3.38 0.11
CA VAL A 264 -6.25 -2.80 1.22
C VAL A 264 -4.76 -2.69 0.89
N ASN A 265 -4.19 -1.53 1.21
CA ASN A 265 -2.75 -1.27 1.19
C ASN A 265 -2.24 -1.24 2.63
N GLN A 266 -1.47 -2.24 3.04
CA GLN A 266 -1.00 -2.37 4.42
C GLN A 266 0.11 -1.35 4.80
N GLN A 267 0.70 -0.68 3.80
CA GLN A 267 1.70 0.40 3.95
C GLN A 267 1.38 1.62 3.09
N GLY A 268 0.12 1.81 2.74
CA GLY A 268 -0.32 2.87 1.85
C GLY A 268 0.03 4.28 2.35
N GLN A 269 0.10 5.20 1.40
CA GLN A 269 0.21 6.63 1.72
C GLN A 269 -1.14 7.15 2.24
N PHE A 270 -1.10 8.06 3.20
CA PHE A 270 -2.29 8.58 3.86
C PHE A 270 -2.22 10.07 4.19
N LEU A 271 -1.03 10.66 4.26
CA LEU A 271 -0.85 12.06 4.67
C LEU A 271 -1.41 13.05 3.65
N PHE A 272 -1.57 12.64 2.38
CA PHE A 272 -2.26 13.46 1.39
C PHE A 272 -3.73 13.75 1.75
N VAL A 273 -4.36 12.86 2.53
CA VAL A 273 -5.72 13.09 3.05
C VAL A 273 -5.70 14.21 4.09
N GLU A 274 -4.74 14.19 5.05
CA GLU A 274 -4.58 15.26 6.02
C GLU A 274 -4.18 16.59 5.35
N GLU A 275 -3.39 16.55 4.27
CA GLU A 275 -3.04 17.74 3.50
C GLU A 275 -4.29 18.42 2.91
N LYS A 276 -5.23 17.64 2.37
CA LYS A 276 -6.49 18.13 1.82
C LYS A 276 -7.55 18.39 2.92
N LEU A 277 -7.48 17.67 4.04
CA LEU A 277 -8.40 17.77 5.19
C LEU A 277 -7.60 17.98 6.49
N PRO A 278 -7.11 19.20 6.76
CA PRO A 278 -6.24 19.46 7.93
C PRO A 278 -6.89 19.18 9.29
N GLN A 279 -8.22 19.10 9.35
CA GLN A 279 -8.96 18.73 10.55
C GLN A 279 -8.93 17.22 10.85
N MET A 280 -8.56 16.37 9.88
CA MET A 280 -8.41 14.93 10.05
C MET A 280 -6.99 14.59 10.54
N PRO A 281 -6.77 14.32 11.83
CA PRO A 281 -5.45 14.32 12.46
C PRO A 281 -4.71 12.99 12.27
N LEU A 282 -4.46 12.59 11.04
CA LEU A 282 -3.89 11.28 10.71
C LEU A 282 -2.44 11.11 11.19
N LEU A 283 -1.62 12.17 11.06
CA LEU A 283 -0.24 12.14 11.54
C LEU A 283 -0.20 12.05 13.06
N GLN A 284 -1.07 12.79 13.76
CA GLN A 284 -1.17 12.72 15.21
C GLN A 284 -1.67 11.35 15.67
N ALA A 285 -2.66 10.77 14.99
CA ALA A 285 -3.18 9.44 15.27
C ALA A 285 -2.09 8.37 15.13
N MET A 286 -1.33 8.39 14.02
CA MET A 286 -0.21 7.48 13.80
C MET A 286 0.89 7.67 14.87
N THR A 287 1.17 8.90 15.25
CA THR A 287 2.17 9.21 16.29
C THR A 287 1.71 8.67 17.64
N SER A 288 0.44 8.86 18.01
CA SER A 288 -0.15 8.35 19.26
C SER A 288 -0.13 6.82 19.30
N LEU A 289 -0.51 6.17 18.22
CA LEU A 289 -0.46 4.71 18.07
C LEU A 289 0.95 4.16 18.29
N LEU A 290 1.98 4.79 17.68
CA LEU A 290 3.38 4.38 17.84
C LEU A 290 3.92 4.64 19.25
N LEU A 291 3.57 5.77 19.86
CA LEU A 291 4.05 6.13 21.20
C LEU A 291 3.45 5.25 22.29
N THR A 292 2.16 4.95 22.20
CA THR A 292 1.47 4.10 23.17
C THR A 292 1.78 2.62 22.98
N GLY A 293 2.04 2.18 21.75
CA GLY A 293 2.19 0.76 21.41
C GLY A 293 0.88 -0.04 21.64
N ARG A 294 -0.28 0.60 21.52
CA ARG A 294 -1.60 0.02 21.80
C ARG A 294 -2.58 0.37 20.70
N SER A 295 -3.40 -0.59 20.25
CA SER A 295 -4.41 -0.35 19.22
C SER A 295 -5.56 0.54 19.69
N ASP A 296 -5.88 0.51 20.99
CA ASP A 296 -6.94 1.26 21.65
C ASP A 296 -6.50 2.66 22.17
N TYR A 297 -5.49 3.25 21.51
CA TYR A 297 -4.97 4.57 21.85
C TYR A 297 -6.01 5.69 21.66
N SER A 298 -5.75 6.84 22.27
CA SER A 298 -6.46 8.10 21.98
C SER A 298 -5.59 8.99 21.08
N VAL A 299 -6.20 9.69 20.12
CA VAL A 299 -5.47 10.63 19.24
C VAL A 299 -4.70 11.68 20.03
N GLY A 300 -5.21 12.06 21.22
CA GLY A 300 -4.57 13.00 22.12
C GLY A 300 -3.40 12.45 22.97
N ASP A 301 -3.06 11.17 22.86
CA ASP A 301 -1.96 10.57 23.63
C ASP A 301 -0.56 11.05 23.19
N SER A 302 -0.45 11.62 22.00
CA SER A 302 0.75 12.34 21.56
C SER A 302 0.58 13.86 21.65
N LYS A 303 1.70 14.58 21.56
CA LYS A 303 1.66 16.02 21.30
C LYS A 303 0.96 16.27 19.97
N LYS A 304 0.26 17.40 19.89
CA LYS A 304 -0.36 17.84 18.65
C LYS A 304 0.72 18.02 17.57
N VAL A 305 0.56 17.30 16.47
CA VAL A 305 1.41 17.37 15.30
C VAL A 305 0.54 17.37 14.06
N HIS A 306 0.86 18.21 13.09
CA HIS A 306 0.15 18.30 11.82
C HIS A 306 1.11 18.11 10.66
N PHE A 307 0.66 17.51 9.59
CA PHE A 307 1.46 17.34 8.40
C PHE A 307 1.87 18.68 7.78
N ALA A 308 0.98 19.67 7.82
CA ALA A 308 1.29 21.03 7.37
C ALA A 308 2.46 21.68 8.12
N ASP A 309 2.61 21.42 9.43
CA ASP A 309 3.73 21.93 10.23
C ASP A 309 5.05 21.31 9.77
N TYR A 310 5.03 20.00 9.44
CA TYR A 310 6.20 19.31 8.91
C TYR A 310 6.61 19.85 7.55
N LEU A 311 5.68 20.11 6.63
CA LEU A 311 5.96 20.69 5.31
C LEU A 311 6.62 22.07 5.38
N GLN A 312 6.44 22.80 6.48
CA GLN A 312 7.05 24.10 6.74
C GLN A 312 8.35 24.00 7.58
N SER A 313 8.74 22.79 7.98
CA SER A 313 9.91 22.57 8.83
C SER A 313 11.23 22.69 8.05
N LYS A 314 12.31 22.98 8.79
CA LYS A 314 13.66 23.00 8.25
C LYS A 314 14.07 21.61 7.74
N GLU A 315 13.66 20.57 8.44
CA GLU A 315 13.93 19.18 8.09
C GLU A 315 13.35 18.82 6.72
N PHE A 316 12.14 19.29 6.42
CA PHE A 316 11.53 19.07 5.10
C PHE A 316 12.25 19.87 4.01
N ALA A 317 12.64 21.13 4.27
CA ALA A 317 13.41 21.93 3.34
C ALA A 317 14.77 21.28 3.02
N GLU A 318 15.50 20.79 4.04
CA GLU A 318 16.74 20.05 3.86
C GLU A 318 16.55 18.75 3.05
N LEU A 319 15.43 18.06 3.24
CA LEU A 319 15.08 16.87 2.46
C LEU A 319 14.87 17.20 0.97
N CYS A 320 14.21 18.33 0.68
CA CYS A 320 13.96 18.77 -0.70
C CYS A 320 15.23 19.25 -1.42
N GLU A 321 16.19 19.80 -0.67
CA GLU A 321 17.51 20.25 -1.19
C GLU A 321 18.48 19.07 -1.36
N ALA A 322 18.23 17.95 -0.67
CA ALA A 322 19.07 16.77 -0.83
C ALA A 322 19.00 16.31 -2.30
N PRO A 323 20.17 15.95 -2.91
CA PRO A 323 20.17 15.49 -4.29
C PRO A 323 19.18 14.34 -4.43
N GLN A 324 18.14 14.57 -5.22
CA GLN A 324 17.21 13.50 -5.59
C GLN A 324 18.05 12.44 -6.29
N ARG A 325 18.18 11.28 -5.68
CA ARG A 325 18.83 10.16 -6.35
C ARG A 325 17.95 9.82 -7.54
N ASP A 326 18.55 9.87 -8.72
CA ASP A 326 17.87 9.47 -9.95
C ASP A 326 17.17 8.13 -9.71
N VAL A 327 15.85 8.12 -9.82
CA VAL A 327 15.12 6.88 -9.93
C VAL A 327 15.56 6.31 -11.26
N GLU A 328 16.34 5.22 -11.23
CA GLU A 328 16.76 4.57 -12.45
C GLU A 328 15.51 4.03 -13.15
N ILE A 329 15.02 4.81 -14.09
CA ILE A 329 13.91 4.41 -14.95
C ILE A 329 14.49 3.37 -15.89
N ILE A 330 14.13 2.10 -15.66
CA ILE A 330 14.57 1.01 -16.52
C ILE A 330 13.94 1.26 -17.89
N SER A 331 14.77 1.64 -18.86
CA SER A 331 14.34 1.85 -20.23
C SER A 331 14.41 0.52 -20.99
N TYR A 332 13.28 0.07 -21.54
CA TYR A 332 13.22 -1.08 -22.44
C TYR A 332 13.19 -0.61 -23.88
N GLU A 333 13.92 -1.30 -24.75
CA GLU A 333 13.72 -1.16 -26.20
C GLU A 333 12.42 -1.88 -26.59
N ALA A 334 11.57 -1.17 -27.34
CA ALA A 334 10.34 -1.71 -27.89
C ALA A 334 10.61 -2.70 -29.02
#